data_953a4e9f5711e1f70b1e42f11320d4d4
#
_entry.id   953a4e9f5711e1f70b1e42f11320d4d4
#
_cell.length_a   1.000
_cell.length_b   1.000
_cell.length_c   1.000
_cell.angle_alpha   90.00
_cell.angle_beta   90.00
_cell.angle_gamma   90.00
#
_symmetry.space_group_name_H-M   'P 1'
#
loop_
_entity.id
_entity.type
_entity.pdbx_description
1 polymer ?
#
loop_
_entity_poly.entity_id
_entity_poly.type
_entity_poly.pdbx_seq_one_letter_code
_entity_poly.pdbx_strand_id
1 'polypeptide(L)'
;MITAQAETFPRRNPFTISRGSKTEARVVTATVSRDGHRGWGEGLPYPRYGETVEAAIAAIRALPEGITRAALQEAMAPGAARNAVDCALWDLEAKSLGRPVWELAGLLPPKPVEIAFTLSLDTAEAMRAAAARNAHRAVLKVKLGTPADMPRIEAVRQGAPKVRLIVDANEGWTPEVYTDLAPHLIRLGVEMVEQPLPQGADDMLAEIARPLPVCADESAHDAASLPGLLGKYDVVNLKLDKTGGLTEALRAKAEARRLGLKVMVGCMISTSLSMAPAVLVAQGADWSDLDGPADMAQDREHPVVYDDRHIHPATPLLWG
;
A
#
# COMPACT_ATOMS: atom_id res chain seq x y z
N MET A 1 -0.08 19.28 21.76
CA MET A 1 0.83 19.83 20.71
C MET A 1 0.90 18.87 19.54
N ILE A 2 0.81 19.37 18.30
CA ILE A 2 1.01 18.58 17.07
C ILE A 2 2.16 19.23 16.30
N THR A 3 3.11 18.38 15.84
CA THR A 3 4.22 18.82 14.99
C THR A 3 4.28 17.93 13.74
N ALA A 4 4.84 18.49 12.65
CA ALA A 4 5.06 17.75 11.41
C ALA A 4 6.39 18.16 10.79
N GLN A 5 7.11 17.18 10.25
CA GLN A 5 8.38 17.39 9.56
C GLN A 5 8.48 16.51 8.31
N ALA A 6 9.25 16.97 7.33
CA ALA A 6 9.65 16.16 6.20
C ALA A 6 10.90 15.35 6.54
N GLU A 7 10.93 14.10 6.12
CA GLU A 7 12.10 13.23 6.22
C GLU A 7 12.33 12.54 4.89
N THR A 8 13.59 12.27 4.56
CA THR A 8 13.98 11.61 3.32
C THR A 8 14.77 10.35 3.62
N PHE A 9 14.33 9.24 3.04
CA PHE A 9 14.94 7.93 3.20
C PHE A 9 15.41 7.41 1.84
N PRO A 10 16.74 7.25 1.64
CA PRO A 10 17.27 6.75 0.38
C PRO A 10 16.98 5.25 0.22
N ARG A 11 16.78 4.84 -1.02
CA ARG A 11 16.67 3.43 -1.41
C ARG A 11 18.04 2.86 -1.79
N ARG A 12 18.21 1.55 -1.65
CA ARG A 12 19.41 0.84 -2.14
C ARG A 12 19.39 0.72 -3.66
N ASN A 13 18.21 0.49 -4.23
CA ASN A 13 18.02 0.37 -5.66
C ASN A 13 16.90 1.30 -6.14
N PRO A 14 16.95 1.83 -7.37
CA PRO A 14 15.84 2.56 -7.96
C PRO A 14 14.58 1.68 -8.03
N PHE A 15 13.44 2.28 -7.75
CA PHE A 15 12.13 1.65 -7.92
C PHE A 15 11.47 2.23 -9.17
N THR A 16 11.25 1.39 -10.17
CA THR A 16 10.74 1.81 -11.48
C THR A 16 9.36 1.23 -11.76
N ILE A 17 8.43 2.08 -12.15
CA ILE A 17 7.10 1.75 -12.67
C ILE A 17 6.92 2.41 -14.04
N SER A 18 5.78 2.19 -14.71
CA SER A 18 5.46 2.82 -16.01
C SER A 18 5.57 4.35 -16.00
N ARG A 19 5.34 5.00 -14.85
CA ARG A 19 5.33 6.47 -14.67
C ARG A 19 6.68 7.07 -14.24
N GLY A 20 7.74 6.28 -14.11
CA GLY A 20 9.09 6.77 -13.76
C GLY A 20 9.78 6.01 -12.63
N SER A 21 10.93 6.51 -12.21
CA SER A 21 11.78 5.89 -11.18
C SER A 21 11.92 6.78 -9.95
N LYS A 22 12.02 6.16 -8.77
CA LYS A 22 12.29 6.82 -7.50
C LYS A 22 13.50 6.18 -6.82
N THR A 23 14.38 7.02 -6.28
CA THR A 23 15.59 6.62 -5.55
C THR A 23 15.51 6.88 -4.05
N GLU A 24 14.44 7.54 -3.61
CA GLU A 24 14.20 7.89 -2.22
C GLU A 24 12.70 7.94 -1.91
N ALA A 25 12.35 7.83 -0.63
CA ALA A 25 11.04 8.18 -0.09
C ALA A 25 11.13 9.51 0.65
N ARG A 26 10.30 10.49 0.27
CA ARG A 26 10.15 11.74 0.98
C ARG A 26 8.81 11.75 1.72
N VAL A 27 8.87 11.50 3.03
CA VAL A 27 7.68 11.31 3.87
C VAL A 27 7.42 12.51 4.77
N VAL A 28 6.19 12.59 5.27
CA VAL A 28 5.81 13.50 6.35
C VAL A 28 5.57 12.69 7.61
N THR A 29 6.30 13.01 8.68
CA THR A 29 6.11 12.42 10.00
C THR A 29 5.35 13.41 10.87
N ALA A 30 4.17 13.01 11.36
CA ALA A 30 3.42 13.73 12.38
C ALA A 30 3.77 13.20 13.78
N THR A 31 3.89 14.11 14.74
CA THR A 31 4.04 13.76 16.14
C THR A 31 2.97 14.49 16.96
N VAL A 32 2.24 13.73 17.77
CA VAL A 32 1.24 14.26 18.70
C VAL A 32 1.70 13.99 20.12
N SER A 33 1.74 15.04 20.95
CA SER A 33 2.13 14.93 22.37
C SER A 33 1.01 15.46 23.26
N ARG A 34 0.67 14.70 24.31
CA ARG A 34 -0.37 15.03 25.29
C ARG A 34 -0.07 14.32 26.61
N ASP A 35 -0.20 15.04 27.73
CA ASP A 35 -0.10 14.48 29.11
C ASP A 35 1.17 13.62 29.33
N GLY A 36 2.32 14.07 28.81
CA GLY A 36 3.59 13.36 28.93
C GLY A 36 3.78 12.18 27.96
N HIS A 37 2.75 11.80 27.20
CA HIS A 37 2.83 10.76 26.18
C HIS A 37 3.04 11.35 24.78
N ARG A 38 3.66 10.54 23.91
CA ARG A 38 3.94 10.92 22.53
C ARG A 38 3.58 9.77 21.60
N GLY A 39 2.79 10.09 20.57
CA GLY A 39 2.52 9.21 19.43
C GLY A 39 3.05 9.81 18.14
N TRP A 40 3.38 8.98 17.18
CA TRP A 40 3.86 9.38 15.87
C TRP A 40 3.27 8.52 14.75
N GLY A 41 3.25 9.08 13.54
CA GLY A 41 2.75 8.41 12.34
C GLY A 41 3.37 9.04 11.10
N GLU A 42 3.33 8.30 10.02
CA GLU A 42 3.97 8.67 8.76
C GLU A 42 2.95 8.64 7.63
N GLY A 43 3.08 9.59 6.69
CA GLY A 43 2.36 9.59 5.44
C GLY A 43 3.28 9.99 4.29
N LEU A 44 3.05 9.44 3.10
CA LEU A 44 3.78 9.79 1.88
C LEU A 44 2.89 10.58 0.94
N PRO A 45 3.01 11.94 0.90
CA PRO A 45 2.28 12.75 -0.07
C PRO A 45 2.61 12.31 -1.50
N TYR A 46 1.57 11.99 -2.27
CA TYR A 46 1.76 11.43 -3.60
C TYR A 46 1.27 12.41 -4.68
N PRO A 47 2.17 12.90 -5.55
CA PRO A 47 1.83 13.90 -6.57
C PRO A 47 0.70 13.48 -7.53
N ARG A 48 0.51 12.17 -7.75
CA ARG A 48 -0.59 11.62 -8.55
C ARG A 48 -1.97 12.02 -8.00
N TYR A 49 -2.06 12.26 -6.68
CA TYR A 49 -3.28 12.70 -5.99
C TYR A 49 -3.27 14.20 -5.68
N GLY A 50 -2.35 14.96 -6.28
CA GLY A 50 -2.25 16.41 -6.05
C GLY A 50 -1.60 16.79 -4.72
N GLU A 51 -0.96 15.86 -4.04
CA GLU A 51 -0.35 16.10 -2.73
C GLU A 51 1.11 16.55 -2.84
N THR A 52 1.51 17.44 -1.93
CA THR A 52 2.91 17.84 -1.73
C THR A 52 3.27 17.74 -0.25
N VAL A 53 4.57 17.56 0.03
CA VAL A 53 5.09 17.51 1.41
C VAL A 53 4.79 18.81 2.14
N GLU A 54 4.96 19.94 1.47
CA GLU A 54 4.75 21.28 2.02
C GLU A 54 3.28 21.51 2.39
N ALA A 55 2.35 21.15 1.51
CA ALA A 55 0.91 21.26 1.75
C ALA A 55 0.47 20.32 2.90
N ALA A 56 0.99 19.09 2.95
CA ALA A 56 0.70 18.14 4.01
C ALA A 56 1.17 18.67 5.39
N ILE A 57 2.38 19.19 5.48
CA ILE A 57 2.90 19.81 6.72
C ILE A 57 2.07 21.01 7.13
N ALA A 58 1.70 21.88 6.20
CA ALA A 58 0.87 23.04 6.48
C ALA A 58 -0.52 22.64 7.02
N ALA A 59 -1.16 21.65 6.39
CA ALA A 59 -2.45 21.13 6.82
C ALA A 59 -2.40 20.50 8.22
N ILE A 60 -1.34 19.74 8.52
CA ILE A 60 -1.15 19.15 9.87
C ILE A 60 -0.96 20.24 10.92
N ARG A 61 -0.16 21.25 10.63
CA ARG A 61 0.10 22.37 11.58
C ARG A 61 -1.11 23.26 11.83
N ALA A 62 -2.06 23.29 10.91
CA ALA A 62 -3.31 24.05 11.05
C ALA A 62 -4.36 23.35 11.92
N LEU A 63 -4.16 22.09 12.30
CA LEU A 63 -5.10 21.35 13.13
C LEU A 63 -5.19 21.95 14.54
N PRO A 64 -6.40 21.96 15.14
CA PRO A 64 -6.57 22.45 16.51
C PRO A 64 -5.85 21.55 17.51
N GLU A 65 -5.32 22.16 18.57
CA GLU A 65 -4.80 21.40 19.70
C GLU A 65 -5.87 20.48 20.30
N GLY A 66 -5.46 19.31 20.75
CA GLY A 66 -6.38 18.37 21.38
C GLY A 66 -7.32 17.63 20.42
N ILE A 67 -7.15 17.76 19.12
CA ILE A 67 -7.98 17.03 18.13
C ILE A 67 -8.03 15.53 18.46
N THR A 68 -9.22 14.95 18.36
CA THR A 68 -9.44 13.52 18.52
C THR A 68 -9.43 12.80 17.16
N ARG A 69 -9.30 11.48 17.16
CA ARG A 69 -9.37 10.68 15.91
C ARG A 69 -10.71 10.90 15.17
N ALA A 70 -11.82 10.94 15.89
CA ALA A 70 -13.13 11.19 15.31
C ALA A 70 -13.22 12.59 14.66
N ALA A 71 -12.80 13.63 15.39
CA ALA A 71 -12.79 15.00 14.86
C ALA A 71 -11.83 15.15 13.66
N LEU A 72 -10.73 14.42 13.63
CA LEU A 72 -9.79 14.43 12.50
C LEU A 72 -10.44 13.95 11.19
N GLN A 73 -11.33 12.95 11.26
CA GLN A 73 -12.00 12.43 10.06
C GLN A 73 -12.87 13.49 9.38
N GLU A 74 -13.45 14.42 10.17
CA GLU A 74 -14.27 15.52 9.66
C GLU A 74 -13.42 16.75 9.27
N ALA A 75 -12.32 16.99 9.99
CA ALA A 75 -11.49 18.18 9.82
C ALA A 75 -10.52 18.11 8.64
N MET A 76 -10.17 16.91 8.17
CA MET A 76 -9.17 16.70 7.12
C MET A 76 -9.61 15.66 6.10
N ALA A 77 -9.50 15.99 4.82
CA ALA A 77 -9.76 15.04 3.74
C ALA A 77 -8.83 13.82 3.79
N PRO A 78 -9.24 12.66 3.23
CA PRO A 78 -8.35 11.52 3.05
C PRO A 78 -7.07 11.91 2.33
N GLY A 79 -5.95 11.24 2.69
CA GLY A 79 -4.65 11.50 2.10
C GLY A 79 -3.51 11.32 3.12
N ALA A 80 -2.29 11.55 2.67
CA ALA A 80 -1.08 11.32 3.44
C ALA A 80 -1.02 12.16 4.73
N ALA A 81 -1.48 13.41 4.70
CA ALA A 81 -1.50 14.27 5.89
C ALA A 81 -2.40 13.71 6.99
N ARG A 82 -3.63 13.30 6.63
CA ARG A 82 -4.56 12.67 7.59
C ARG A 82 -4.02 11.33 8.08
N ASN A 83 -3.43 10.51 7.19
CA ASN A 83 -2.80 9.26 7.56
C ASN A 83 -1.75 9.44 8.65
N ALA A 84 -0.81 10.38 8.46
CA ALA A 84 0.24 10.65 9.44
C ALA A 84 -0.34 11.02 10.81
N VAL A 85 -1.37 11.89 10.86
CA VAL A 85 -1.97 12.32 12.13
C VAL A 85 -2.86 11.24 12.75
N ASP A 86 -3.67 10.52 11.96
CA ASP A 86 -4.53 9.44 12.44
C ASP A 86 -3.71 8.35 13.11
N CYS A 87 -2.63 7.91 12.44
CA CYS A 87 -1.72 6.90 13.00
C CYS A 87 -0.96 7.42 14.23
N ALA A 88 -0.60 8.72 14.28
CA ALA A 88 0.01 9.31 15.46
C ALA A 88 -0.96 9.37 16.66
N LEU A 89 -2.24 9.61 16.40
CA LEU A 89 -3.26 9.62 17.45
C LEU A 89 -3.53 8.20 17.99
N TRP A 90 -3.55 7.19 17.12
CA TRP A 90 -3.65 5.79 17.55
C TRP A 90 -2.48 5.39 18.46
N ASP A 91 -1.26 5.71 18.07
CA ASP A 91 -0.06 5.43 18.85
C ASP A 91 -0.05 6.19 20.20
N LEU A 92 -0.49 7.45 20.19
CA LEU A 92 -0.63 8.22 21.41
C LEU A 92 -1.63 7.60 22.38
N GLU A 93 -2.81 7.22 21.88
CA GLU A 93 -3.85 6.60 22.71
C GLU A 93 -3.38 5.27 23.29
N ALA A 94 -2.70 4.42 22.49
CA ALA A 94 -2.13 3.18 22.94
C ALA A 94 -1.15 3.38 24.11
N LYS A 95 -0.22 4.30 23.96
CA LYS A 95 0.79 4.66 24.98
C LYS A 95 0.18 5.28 26.22
N SER A 96 -0.83 6.14 26.05
CA SER A 96 -1.50 6.80 27.17
C SER A 96 -2.33 5.82 28.01
N LEU A 97 -2.91 4.80 27.38
CA LEU A 97 -3.77 3.81 28.04
C LEU A 97 -3.00 2.55 28.46
N GLY A 98 -1.75 2.39 28.02
CA GLY A 98 -0.97 1.16 28.23
C GLY A 98 -1.61 -0.06 27.56
N ARG A 99 -2.31 0.12 26.43
CA ARG A 99 -3.01 -0.91 25.67
C ARG A 99 -2.60 -0.86 24.21
N PRO A 100 -2.31 -1.99 23.56
CA PRO A 100 -1.87 -1.98 22.17
C PRO A 100 -2.98 -1.53 21.23
N VAL A 101 -2.59 -0.92 20.09
CA VAL A 101 -3.54 -0.38 19.10
C VAL A 101 -4.52 -1.44 18.60
N TRP A 102 -4.06 -2.66 18.36
CA TRP A 102 -4.95 -3.73 17.88
C TRP A 102 -6.10 -4.01 18.86
N GLU A 103 -5.85 -3.94 20.17
CA GLU A 103 -6.88 -4.11 21.20
C GLU A 103 -7.86 -2.92 21.21
N LEU A 104 -7.34 -1.68 21.13
CA LEU A 104 -8.15 -0.46 21.04
C LEU A 104 -9.02 -0.43 19.78
N ALA A 105 -8.54 -1.02 18.70
CA ALA A 105 -9.27 -1.16 17.43
C ALA A 105 -10.26 -2.34 17.42
N GLY A 106 -10.36 -3.13 18.52
CA GLY A 106 -11.22 -4.30 18.58
C GLY A 106 -10.77 -5.46 17.69
N LEU A 107 -9.49 -5.53 17.39
CA LEU A 107 -8.89 -6.57 16.56
C LEU A 107 -8.33 -7.70 17.46
N LEU A 108 -8.08 -8.87 16.85
CA LEU A 108 -7.30 -9.93 17.48
C LEU A 108 -5.81 -9.59 17.51
N PRO A 109 -5.01 -10.18 18.41
CA PRO A 109 -3.56 -10.03 18.37
C PRO A 109 -3.02 -10.32 16.98
N PRO A 110 -2.23 -9.40 16.40
CA PRO A 110 -1.76 -9.54 15.01
C PRO A 110 -0.74 -10.67 14.89
N LYS A 111 -0.78 -11.35 13.76
CA LYS A 111 0.15 -12.41 13.36
C LYS A 111 1.03 -11.92 12.20
N PRO A 112 2.17 -12.57 11.92
CA PRO A 112 2.91 -12.35 10.70
C PRO A 112 2.01 -12.48 9.47
N VAL A 113 2.18 -11.58 8.50
CA VAL A 113 1.38 -11.50 7.27
C VAL A 113 2.24 -11.87 6.08
N GLU A 114 1.76 -12.82 5.27
CA GLU A 114 2.42 -13.15 3.98
C GLU A 114 2.39 -11.92 3.07
N ILE A 115 3.55 -11.58 2.49
CA ILE A 115 3.67 -10.42 1.60
C ILE A 115 4.12 -10.79 0.20
N ALA A 116 3.68 -10.00 -0.77
CA ALA A 116 4.30 -9.94 -2.09
C ALA A 116 5.62 -9.17 -2.02
N PHE A 117 6.59 -9.60 -2.79
CA PHE A 117 7.84 -8.88 -3.04
C PHE A 117 7.80 -8.27 -4.44
N THR A 118 8.03 -6.96 -4.54
CA THR A 118 7.87 -6.23 -5.79
C THR A 118 9.11 -6.28 -6.65
N LEU A 119 8.93 -6.71 -7.91
CA LEU A 119 9.94 -6.60 -8.97
C LEU A 119 9.66 -5.33 -9.79
N SER A 120 10.62 -4.42 -9.81
CA SER A 120 10.59 -3.20 -10.62
C SER A 120 10.50 -3.51 -12.11
N LEU A 121 9.90 -2.61 -12.87
CA LEU A 121 9.90 -2.64 -14.33
C LEU A 121 11.31 -2.46 -14.88
N ASP A 122 11.76 -3.39 -15.72
CA ASP A 122 13.08 -3.39 -16.34
C ASP A 122 13.06 -4.20 -17.66
N THR A 123 14.23 -4.50 -18.22
CA THR A 123 14.36 -5.42 -19.34
C THR A 123 13.95 -6.85 -18.92
N ALA A 124 13.48 -7.65 -19.88
CA ALA A 124 13.08 -9.03 -19.62
C ALA A 124 14.20 -9.85 -18.95
N GLU A 125 15.46 -9.66 -19.39
CA GLU A 125 16.62 -10.34 -18.82
C GLU A 125 16.87 -9.94 -17.36
N ALA A 126 16.84 -8.64 -17.05
CA ALA A 126 17.01 -8.12 -15.69
C ALA A 126 15.89 -8.62 -14.76
N MET A 127 14.64 -8.62 -15.25
CA MET A 127 13.48 -9.11 -14.49
C MET A 127 13.55 -10.61 -14.25
N ARG A 128 14.04 -11.42 -15.22
CA ARG A 128 14.30 -12.84 -15.01
C ARG A 128 15.33 -13.08 -13.92
N ALA A 129 16.43 -12.35 -13.95
CA ALA A 129 17.47 -12.45 -12.95
C ALA A 129 16.97 -12.02 -11.55
N ALA A 130 16.16 -10.95 -11.48
CA ALA A 130 15.51 -10.51 -10.24
C ALA A 130 14.54 -11.56 -9.71
N ALA A 131 13.72 -12.16 -10.56
CA ALA A 131 12.80 -13.24 -10.19
C ALA A 131 13.56 -14.47 -9.65
N ALA A 132 14.65 -14.87 -10.29
CA ALA A 132 15.47 -15.99 -9.83
C ALA A 132 16.08 -15.76 -8.45
N ARG A 133 16.57 -14.54 -8.17
CA ARG A 133 17.09 -14.18 -6.84
C ARG A 133 16.02 -14.20 -5.76
N ASN A 134 14.75 -13.98 -6.13
CA ASN A 134 13.61 -13.90 -5.21
C ASN A 134 12.67 -15.12 -5.31
N ALA A 135 13.11 -16.23 -5.92
CA ALA A 135 12.30 -17.43 -6.10
C ALA A 135 11.94 -18.15 -4.78
N HIS A 136 12.53 -17.77 -3.66
CA HIS A 136 12.24 -18.25 -2.30
C HIS A 136 11.05 -17.51 -1.66
N ARG A 137 10.63 -16.38 -2.21
CA ARG A 137 9.49 -15.58 -1.72
C ARG A 137 8.17 -16.33 -1.91
N ALA A 138 7.14 -15.92 -1.14
CA ALA A 138 5.80 -16.48 -1.26
C ALA A 138 5.10 -16.02 -2.54
N VAL A 139 5.14 -14.72 -2.78
CA VAL A 139 4.48 -14.04 -3.91
C VAL A 139 5.44 -13.01 -4.51
N LEU A 140 5.49 -12.93 -5.83
CA LEU A 140 6.14 -11.82 -6.54
C LEU A 140 5.07 -10.93 -7.16
N LYS A 141 5.16 -9.62 -6.88
CA LYS A 141 4.41 -8.59 -7.57
C LYS A 141 5.26 -8.03 -8.70
N VAL A 142 4.79 -8.11 -9.93
CA VAL A 142 5.58 -7.77 -11.13
C VAL A 142 5.06 -6.45 -11.70
N LYS A 143 5.90 -5.43 -11.71
CA LYS A 143 5.57 -4.15 -12.34
C LYS A 143 5.65 -4.27 -13.84
N LEU A 144 4.55 -3.91 -14.49
CA LEU A 144 4.34 -3.89 -15.94
C LEU A 144 3.79 -2.51 -16.34
N GLY A 145 3.14 -2.36 -17.48
CA GLY A 145 2.47 -1.11 -17.88
C GLY A 145 2.85 -0.64 -19.27
N THR A 146 3.24 -1.57 -20.14
CA THR A 146 3.50 -1.30 -21.55
C THR A 146 2.85 -2.37 -22.42
N PRO A 147 2.55 -2.10 -23.72
CA PRO A 147 2.07 -3.13 -24.64
C PRO A 147 3.07 -4.28 -24.86
N ALA A 148 4.36 -4.06 -24.58
CA ALA A 148 5.44 -5.02 -24.77
C ALA A 148 5.75 -5.83 -23.50
N ASP A 149 4.78 -6.11 -22.65
CA ASP A 149 5.00 -6.74 -21.34
C ASP A 149 5.10 -8.27 -21.38
N MET A 150 4.64 -8.92 -22.48
CA MET A 150 4.69 -10.39 -22.59
C MET A 150 6.09 -10.96 -22.37
N PRO A 151 7.14 -10.51 -23.06
CA PRO A 151 8.49 -11.05 -22.84
C PRO A 151 8.99 -10.87 -21.41
N ARG A 152 8.56 -9.81 -20.71
CA ARG A 152 8.93 -9.54 -19.31
C ARG A 152 8.31 -10.56 -18.36
N ILE A 153 7.00 -10.78 -18.45
CA ILE A 153 6.31 -11.69 -17.52
C ILE A 153 6.70 -13.16 -17.81
N GLU A 154 6.95 -13.53 -19.06
CA GLU A 154 7.50 -14.85 -19.42
C GLU A 154 8.89 -15.05 -18.81
N ALA A 155 9.76 -14.03 -18.89
CA ALA A 155 11.09 -14.07 -18.31
C ALA A 155 11.03 -14.18 -16.77
N VAL A 156 10.10 -13.48 -16.12
CA VAL A 156 9.86 -13.59 -14.67
C VAL A 156 9.44 -15.02 -14.32
N ARG A 157 8.49 -15.61 -15.05
CA ARG A 157 8.06 -17.00 -14.81
C ARG A 157 9.19 -18.01 -15.02
N GLN A 158 10.06 -17.79 -16.03
CA GLN A 158 11.26 -18.60 -16.22
C GLN A 158 12.23 -18.49 -15.03
N GLY A 159 12.42 -17.29 -14.49
CA GLY A 159 13.28 -17.07 -13.32
C GLY A 159 12.71 -17.65 -12.02
N ALA A 160 11.39 -17.65 -11.85
CA ALA A 160 10.69 -18.11 -10.65
C ALA A 160 9.53 -19.06 -11.03
N PRO A 161 9.82 -20.33 -11.42
CA PRO A 161 8.81 -21.21 -12.03
C PRO A 161 7.65 -21.60 -11.12
N LYS A 162 7.82 -21.55 -9.80
CA LYS A 162 6.85 -22.06 -8.82
C LYS A 162 6.25 -20.97 -7.92
N VAL A 163 6.76 -19.75 -7.99
CA VAL A 163 6.30 -18.66 -7.14
C VAL A 163 4.94 -18.16 -7.59
N ARG A 164 4.08 -17.81 -6.66
CA ARG A 164 2.81 -17.11 -6.95
C ARG A 164 3.11 -15.74 -7.57
N LEU A 165 2.37 -15.38 -8.62
CA LEU A 165 2.57 -14.11 -9.32
C LEU A 165 1.31 -13.28 -9.29
N ILE A 166 1.45 -11.99 -8.99
CA ILE A 166 0.49 -10.94 -9.30
C ILE A 166 1.18 -9.89 -10.17
N VAL A 167 0.44 -9.20 -11.01
CA VAL A 167 0.99 -8.16 -11.88
C VAL A 167 0.31 -6.82 -11.59
N ASP A 168 1.07 -5.75 -11.73
CA ASP A 168 0.58 -4.39 -11.56
C ASP A 168 0.97 -3.57 -12.79
N ALA A 169 -0.04 -3.16 -13.55
CA ALA A 169 0.14 -2.39 -14.77
C ALA A 169 0.25 -0.88 -14.51
N ASN A 170 -0.03 -0.42 -13.30
CA ASN A 170 0.02 0.99 -12.90
C ASN A 170 -0.61 1.93 -13.93
N GLU A 171 -1.85 1.63 -14.35
CA GLU A 171 -2.62 2.42 -15.33
C GLU A 171 -2.04 2.42 -16.77
N GLY A 172 -1.08 1.53 -17.07
CA GLY A 172 -0.31 1.59 -18.31
C GLY A 172 -0.91 0.83 -19.50
N TRP A 173 -2.05 0.14 -19.33
CA TRP A 173 -2.67 -0.62 -20.40
C TRP A 173 -3.93 0.05 -20.95
N THR A 174 -4.33 -0.39 -22.16
CA THR A 174 -5.66 -0.13 -22.74
C THR A 174 -6.54 -1.38 -22.59
N PRO A 175 -7.87 -1.28 -22.84
CA PRO A 175 -8.75 -2.46 -22.83
C PRO A 175 -8.27 -3.55 -23.79
N GLU A 176 -7.76 -3.19 -24.96
CA GLU A 176 -7.22 -4.11 -25.96
C GLU A 176 -5.98 -4.82 -25.45
N VAL A 177 -5.04 -4.07 -24.86
CA VAL A 177 -3.81 -4.65 -24.27
C VAL A 177 -4.16 -5.63 -23.15
N TYR A 178 -5.11 -5.27 -22.26
CA TYR A 178 -5.56 -6.18 -21.21
C TYR A 178 -6.18 -7.45 -21.82
N THR A 179 -7.07 -7.31 -22.80
CA THR A 179 -7.75 -8.42 -23.43
C THR A 179 -6.77 -9.38 -24.12
N ASP A 180 -5.76 -8.84 -24.80
CA ASP A 180 -4.74 -9.62 -25.47
C ASP A 180 -3.81 -10.35 -24.49
N LEU A 181 -3.44 -9.70 -23.36
CA LEU A 181 -2.53 -10.25 -22.38
C LEU A 181 -3.19 -11.27 -21.44
N ALA A 182 -4.45 -11.09 -21.06
CA ALA A 182 -5.10 -11.87 -20.02
C ALA A 182 -5.04 -13.42 -20.25
N PRO A 183 -5.27 -13.98 -21.45
CA PRO A 183 -5.13 -15.42 -21.70
C PRO A 183 -3.69 -15.93 -21.48
N HIS A 184 -2.70 -15.09 -21.76
CA HIS A 184 -1.29 -15.44 -21.55
C HIS A 184 -0.93 -15.41 -20.05
N LEU A 185 -1.41 -14.39 -19.32
CA LEU A 185 -1.20 -14.27 -17.88
C LEU A 185 -1.76 -15.49 -17.15
N ILE A 186 -2.94 -15.99 -17.54
CA ILE A 186 -3.52 -17.23 -17.00
C ILE A 186 -2.57 -18.41 -17.23
N ARG A 187 -2.06 -18.61 -18.46
CA ARG A 187 -1.14 -19.71 -18.77
C ARG A 187 0.15 -19.64 -17.97
N LEU A 188 0.59 -18.42 -17.63
CA LEU A 188 1.76 -18.19 -16.78
C LEU A 188 1.43 -18.32 -15.28
N GLY A 189 0.18 -18.60 -14.91
CA GLY A 189 -0.24 -18.75 -13.52
C GLY A 189 -0.22 -17.45 -12.73
N VAL A 190 -0.51 -16.31 -13.38
CA VAL A 190 -0.77 -15.03 -12.70
C VAL A 190 -2.12 -15.11 -12.01
N GLU A 191 -2.20 -14.67 -10.75
CA GLU A 191 -3.41 -14.78 -9.92
C GLU A 191 -4.30 -13.55 -10.00
N MET A 192 -3.75 -12.37 -10.31
CA MET A 192 -4.44 -11.09 -10.28
C MET A 192 -3.72 -10.04 -11.12
N VAL A 193 -4.49 -9.13 -11.71
CA VAL A 193 -3.99 -7.93 -12.41
C VAL A 193 -4.42 -6.70 -11.60
N GLU A 194 -3.46 -5.88 -11.18
CA GLU A 194 -3.71 -4.61 -10.49
C GLU A 194 -3.70 -3.46 -11.47
N GLN A 195 -4.69 -2.59 -11.35
CA GLN A 195 -4.94 -1.33 -12.06
C GLN A 195 -4.47 -1.34 -13.53
N PRO A 196 -5.11 -2.14 -14.40
CA PRO A 196 -4.73 -2.18 -15.82
C PRO A 196 -5.02 -0.87 -16.55
N LEU A 197 -6.18 -0.25 -16.29
CA LEU A 197 -6.63 0.96 -16.98
C LEU A 197 -6.51 2.20 -16.08
N PRO A 198 -6.36 3.40 -16.69
CA PRO A 198 -6.28 4.65 -15.94
C PRO A 198 -7.54 4.91 -15.09
N GLN A 199 -7.33 5.39 -13.86
CA GLN A 199 -8.42 5.89 -13.01
C GLN A 199 -9.25 6.94 -13.74
N GLY A 200 -10.58 6.78 -13.72
CA GLY A 200 -11.54 7.65 -14.41
C GLY A 200 -11.68 7.37 -15.92
N ALA A 201 -10.94 6.37 -16.46
CA ALA A 201 -11.09 5.82 -17.80
C ALA A 201 -11.15 4.29 -17.77
N ASP A 202 -11.63 3.71 -16.66
CA ASP A 202 -11.63 2.28 -16.37
C ASP A 202 -13.03 1.63 -16.52
N ASP A 203 -14.02 2.36 -17.00
CA ASP A 203 -15.40 1.85 -17.16
C ASP A 203 -15.48 0.66 -18.12
N MET A 204 -14.60 0.60 -19.12
CA MET A 204 -14.51 -0.53 -20.05
C MET A 204 -14.24 -1.88 -19.36
N LEU A 205 -13.72 -1.88 -18.11
CA LEU A 205 -13.58 -3.11 -17.34
C LEU A 205 -14.93 -3.80 -17.04
N ALA A 206 -16.05 -3.07 -17.08
CA ALA A 206 -17.37 -3.66 -16.93
C ALA A 206 -17.87 -4.33 -18.23
N GLU A 207 -17.32 -3.93 -19.38
CA GLU A 207 -17.78 -4.33 -20.71
C GLU A 207 -16.95 -5.50 -21.30
N ILE A 208 -15.70 -5.67 -20.86
CA ILE A 208 -14.79 -6.69 -21.38
C ILE A 208 -14.74 -7.93 -20.49
N ALA A 209 -14.33 -9.08 -21.07
CA ALA A 209 -14.10 -10.28 -20.30
C ALA A 209 -12.91 -10.11 -19.35
N ARG A 210 -13.13 -10.44 -18.08
CA ARG A 210 -12.11 -10.42 -17.03
C ARG A 210 -11.87 -11.83 -16.49
N PRO A 211 -11.09 -12.65 -17.22
CA PRO A 211 -10.86 -14.05 -16.82
C PRO A 211 -9.92 -14.20 -15.61
N LEU A 212 -9.26 -13.11 -15.21
CA LEU A 212 -8.46 -12.99 -13.99
C LEU A 212 -9.10 -11.94 -13.06
N PRO A 213 -9.01 -12.08 -11.74
CA PRO A 213 -9.38 -11.02 -10.82
C PRO A 213 -8.64 -9.72 -11.14
N VAL A 214 -9.38 -8.61 -11.18
CA VAL A 214 -8.83 -7.26 -11.38
C VAL A 214 -8.91 -6.49 -10.07
N CYS A 215 -7.78 -5.91 -9.68
CA CYS A 215 -7.63 -5.13 -8.45
C CYS A 215 -7.61 -3.63 -8.75
N ALA A 216 -8.44 -2.86 -8.05
CA ALA A 216 -8.37 -1.40 -8.06
C ALA A 216 -7.29 -0.92 -7.09
N ASP A 217 -6.32 -0.14 -7.57
CA ASP A 217 -5.38 0.63 -6.74
C ASP A 217 -5.68 2.12 -6.85
N GLU A 218 -5.34 2.74 -7.96
CA GLU A 218 -5.56 4.17 -8.17
C GLU A 218 -7.05 4.55 -8.15
N SER A 219 -7.93 3.63 -8.51
CA SER A 219 -9.39 3.84 -8.49
C SER A 219 -10.04 3.62 -7.11
N ALA A 220 -9.32 3.04 -6.13
CA ALA A 220 -9.81 2.79 -4.77
C ALA A 220 -9.20 3.77 -3.78
N HIS A 221 -10.02 4.61 -3.13
CA HIS A 221 -9.52 5.62 -2.18
C HIS A 221 -9.93 5.32 -0.73
N ASP A 222 -11.21 5.40 -0.43
CA ASP A 222 -11.81 5.26 0.89
C ASP A 222 -13.06 4.38 0.83
N ALA A 223 -13.74 4.16 1.94
CA ALA A 223 -14.95 3.35 1.97
C ALA A 223 -16.07 3.91 1.07
N ALA A 224 -16.15 5.22 0.92
CA ALA A 224 -17.19 5.87 0.10
C ALA A 224 -16.99 5.64 -1.41
N SER A 225 -15.75 5.42 -1.85
CA SER A 225 -15.41 5.16 -3.25
C SER A 225 -15.72 3.73 -3.71
N LEU A 226 -15.79 2.76 -2.78
CA LEU A 226 -15.86 1.33 -3.11
C LEU A 226 -17.13 0.91 -3.87
N PRO A 227 -18.34 1.43 -3.58
CA PRO A 227 -19.53 1.06 -4.35
C PRO A 227 -19.41 1.33 -5.85
N GLY A 228 -18.69 2.38 -6.25
CA GLY A 228 -18.44 2.73 -7.65
C GLY A 228 -17.49 1.77 -8.40
N LEU A 229 -16.87 0.83 -7.69
CA LEU A 229 -15.95 -0.16 -8.27
C LEU A 229 -16.66 -1.47 -8.65
N LEU A 230 -17.88 -1.68 -8.15
CA LEU A 230 -18.64 -2.90 -8.43
C LEU A 230 -18.88 -3.08 -9.93
N GLY A 231 -18.75 -4.30 -10.40
CA GLY A 231 -18.85 -4.65 -11.82
C GLY A 231 -17.57 -4.41 -12.63
N LYS A 232 -16.66 -3.53 -12.16
CA LYS A 232 -15.36 -3.27 -12.80
C LYS A 232 -14.20 -4.01 -12.14
N TYR A 233 -14.23 -4.18 -10.84
CA TYR A 233 -13.15 -4.74 -10.04
C TYR A 233 -13.63 -5.86 -9.12
N ASP A 234 -12.75 -6.80 -8.85
CA ASP A 234 -12.99 -7.96 -7.98
C ASP A 234 -12.24 -7.83 -6.66
N VAL A 235 -11.20 -6.99 -6.62
CA VAL A 235 -10.30 -6.76 -5.50
C VAL A 235 -10.08 -5.27 -5.34
N VAL A 236 -9.85 -4.82 -4.11
CA VAL A 236 -9.45 -3.43 -3.82
C VAL A 236 -8.12 -3.42 -3.07
N ASN A 237 -7.19 -2.57 -3.50
CA ASN A 237 -5.94 -2.33 -2.80
C ASN A 237 -6.09 -1.14 -1.85
N LEU A 238 -6.17 -1.42 -0.56
CA LEU A 238 -6.27 -0.42 0.50
C LEU A 238 -4.86 0.04 0.90
N LYS A 239 -4.59 1.32 0.75
CA LYS A 239 -3.36 1.97 1.20
C LYS A 239 -3.71 3.09 2.18
N LEU A 240 -3.03 3.15 3.32
CA LEU A 240 -3.34 4.12 4.37
C LEU A 240 -3.19 5.56 3.87
N ASP A 241 -2.22 5.81 3.00
CA ASP A 241 -2.01 7.13 2.40
C ASP A 241 -3.18 7.58 1.49
N LYS A 242 -3.95 6.63 0.93
CA LYS A 242 -5.17 6.93 0.17
C LYS A 242 -6.38 7.07 1.09
N THR A 243 -6.56 6.08 1.99
CA THR A 243 -7.68 6.09 2.92
C THR A 243 -7.58 7.21 3.97
N GLY A 244 -6.40 7.75 4.19
CA GLY A 244 -6.15 8.78 5.21
C GLY A 244 -6.07 8.23 6.62
N GLY A 245 -5.45 7.05 6.79
CA GLY A 245 -5.07 6.47 8.07
C GLY A 245 -5.75 5.17 8.43
N LEU A 246 -5.38 4.64 9.59
CA LEU A 246 -5.85 3.35 10.10
C LEU A 246 -7.37 3.33 10.32
N THR A 247 -7.93 4.42 10.87
CA THR A 247 -9.37 4.53 11.17
C THR A 247 -10.21 4.26 9.93
N GLU A 248 -9.94 4.96 8.85
CA GLU A 248 -10.69 4.81 7.59
C GLU A 248 -10.31 3.53 6.84
N ALA A 249 -9.05 3.08 6.92
CA ALA A 249 -8.63 1.84 6.28
C ALA A 249 -9.38 0.61 6.84
N LEU A 250 -9.59 0.56 8.16
CA LEU A 250 -10.39 -0.50 8.79
C LEU A 250 -11.86 -0.43 8.36
N ARG A 251 -12.43 0.78 8.24
CA ARG A 251 -13.79 1.00 7.74
C ARG A 251 -13.90 0.57 6.27
N ALA A 252 -12.96 0.98 5.43
CA ALA A 252 -12.92 0.61 4.02
C ALA A 252 -12.79 -0.91 3.83
N LYS A 253 -11.99 -1.58 4.66
CA LYS A 253 -11.88 -3.04 4.64
C LYS A 253 -13.19 -3.73 4.98
N ALA A 254 -13.89 -3.26 6.02
CA ALA A 254 -15.20 -3.81 6.39
C ALA A 254 -16.22 -3.60 5.27
N GLU A 255 -16.24 -2.43 4.64
CA GLU A 255 -17.11 -2.11 3.52
C GLU A 255 -16.79 -2.94 2.28
N ALA A 256 -15.51 -3.12 1.92
CA ALA A 256 -15.10 -4.00 0.83
C ALA A 256 -15.64 -5.41 1.02
N ARG A 257 -15.50 -5.98 2.22
CA ARG A 257 -16.04 -7.30 2.56
C ARG A 257 -17.57 -7.35 2.48
N ARG A 258 -18.26 -6.31 2.95
CA ARG A 258 -19.71 -6.21 2.86
C ARG A 258 -20.20 -6.19 1.40
N LEU A 259 -19.43 -5.56 0.51
CA LEU A 259 -19.69 -5.49 -0.92
C LEU A 259 -19.28 -6.76 -1.69
N GLY A 260 -18.68 -7.75 -1.02
CA GLY A 260 -18.20 -8.98 -1.65
C GLY A 260 -16.86 -8.85 -2.39
N LEU A 261 -16.16 -7.71 -2.23
CA LEU A 261 -14.84 -7.50 -2.81
C LEU A 261 -13.77 -8.21 -2.00
N LYS A 262 -12.78 -8.76 -2.68
CA LYS A 262 -11.52 -9.19 -2.05
C LYS A 262 -10.68 -7.99 -1.68
N VAL A 263 -9.77 -8.18 -0.73
CA VAL A 263 -8.94 -7.10 -0.18
C VAL A 263 -7.46 -7.43 -0.36
N MET A 264 -6.75 -6.53 -0.97
CA MET A 264 -5.30 -6.39 -0.89
C MET A 264 -4.98 -5.19 0.01
N VAL A 265 -3.93 -5.28 0.80
CA VAL A 265 -3.40 -4.13 1.54
C VAL A 265 -2.02 -3.82 1.01
N GLY A 266 -1.86 -2.63 0.48
CA GLY A 266 -0.61 -2.15 -0.07
C GLY A 266 -0.04 -0.94 0.66
N CYS A 267 1.10 -0.49 0.18
CA CYS A 267 1.79 0.69 0.70
C CYS A 267 2.32 1.57 -0.43
N MET A 268 2.72 2.77 -0.06
CA MET A 268 3.64 3.59 -0.85
C MET A 268 5.10 3.23 -0.49
N ILE A 269 6.07 3.81 -1.19
CA ILE A 269 7.49 3.70 -0.82
C ILE A 269 7.71 4.47 0.49
N SER A 270 7.72 3.79 1.62
CA SER A 270 7.70 4.38 2.96
C SER A 270 8.49 3.55 3.96
N THR A 271 8.67 4.07 5.18
CA THR A 271 9.43 3.38 6.22
C THR A 271 8.58 2.38 7.02
N SER A 272 9.23 1.67 7.93
CA SER A 272 8.57 0.76 8.88
C SER A 272 7.46 1.43 9.70
N LEU A 273 7.53 2.74 9.91
CA LEU A 273 6.50 3.47 10.67
C LEU A 273 5.14 3.47 9.94
N SER A 274 5.14 3.56 8.61
CA SER A 274 3.93 3.42 7.80
C SER A 274 3.42 1.97 7.75
N MET A 275 4.34 0.98 7.80
CA MET A 275 3.97 -0.43 7.77
C MET A 275 3.31 -0.91 9.05
N ALA A 276 3.68 -0.36 10.20
CA ALA A 276 3.16 -0.80 11.50
C ALA A 276 1.62 -0.80 11.56
N PRO A 277 0.91 0.30 11.28
CA PRO A 277 -0.56 0.28 11.21
C PRO A 277 -1.10 -0.54 10.02
N ALA A 278 -0.39 -0.58 8.87
CA ALA A 278 -0.82 -1.32 7.69
C ALA A 278 -0.89 -2.83 7.95
N VAL A 279 0.01 -3.39 8.75
CA VAL A 279 -0.02 -4.81 9.18
C VAL A 279 -1.30 -5.14 9.94
N LEU A 280 -1.87 -4.21 10.71
CA LEU A 280 -3.16 -4.42 11.38
C LEU A 280 -4.32 -4.50 10.38
N VAL A 281 -4.31 -3.66 9.35
CA VAL A 281 -5.31 -3.72 8.27
C VAL A 281 -5.15 -5.01 7.45
N ALA A 282 -3.91 -5.47 7.25
CA ALA A 282 -3.60 -6.66 6.45
C ALA A 282 -4.02 -7.99 7.12
N GLN A 283 -4.35 -8.01 8.43
CA GLN A 283 -4.83 -9.23 9.09
C GLN A 283 -6.07 -9.77 8.39
N GLY A 284 -5.98 -10.96 7.77
CA GLY A 284 -7.08 -11.57 7.02
C GLY A 284 -7.40 -10.92 5.67
N ALA A 285 -6.49 -10.14 5.09
CA ALA A 285 -6.52 -9.74 3.68
C ALA A 285 -6.21 -10.94 2.77
N ASP A 286 -6.64 -10.86 1.50
CA ASP A 286 -6.36 -11.91 0.50
C ASP A 286 -4.94 -11.81 -0.05
N TRP A 287 -4.41 -10.58 -0.14
CA TRP A 287 -3.03 -10.27 -0.52
C TRP A 287 -2.50 -9.11 0.32
N SER A 288 -1.18 -9.05 0.45
CA SER A 288 -0.49 -7.92 1.10
C SER A 288 0.76 -7.54 0.31
N ASP A 289 0.91 -6.25 0.04
CA ASP A 289 2.02 -5.64 -0.69
C ASP A 289 2.64 -4.56 0.22
N LEU A 290 3.33 -5.03 1.28
CA LEU A 290 3.87 -4.22 2.36
C LEU A 290 5.40 -4.29 2.40
N ASP A 291 6.03 -4.30 1.24
CA ASP A 291 7.48 -4.41 1.09
C ASP A 291 8.21 -3.04 0.98
N GLY A 292 7.50 -1.93 1.23
CA GLY A 292 8.05 -0.58 1.10
C GLY A 292 9.43 -0.38 1.71
N PRO A 293 9.66 -0.77 2.98
CA PRO A 293 10.96 -0.64 3.64
C PRO A 293 12.03 -1.64 3.18
N ALA A 294 11.65 -2.74 2.54
CA ALA A 294 12.56 -3.86 2.26
C ALA A 294 13.81 -3.48 1.46
N ASP A 295 13.73 -2.41 0.65
CA ASP A 295 14.85 -1.90 -0.14
C ASP A 295 15.32 -0.49 0.30
N MET A 296 14.97 -0.05 1.51
CA MET A 296 15.51 1.19 2.07
C MET A 296 16.97 1.01 2.51
N ALA A 297 17.81 1.99 2.20
CA ALA A 297 19.19 2.02 2.68
C ALA A 297 19.26 2.29 4.19
N GLN A 298 18.28 3.04 4.69
CA GLN A 298 18.09 3.35 6.11
C GLN A 298 16.59 3.32 6.43
N ASP A 299 16.23 2.82 7.61
CA ASP A 299 14.86 2.76 8.12
C ASP A 299 14.79 3.40 9.52
N ARG A 300 13.63 3.33 10.14
CA ARG A 300 13.39 3.79 11.52
C ARG A 300 14.19 2.97 12.53
N GLU A 301 14.45 3.55 13.68
CA GLU A 301 14.88 2.79 14.85
C GLU A 301 13.80 1.76 15.23
N HIS A 302 14.16 0.55 15.59
CA HIS A 302 13.24 -0.57 15.85
C HIS A 302 12.30 -0.91 14.68
N PRO A 303 12.82 -1.14 13.45
CA PRO A 303 11.99 -1.36 12.28
C PRO A 303 11.13 -2.62 12.38
N VAL A 304 10.11 -2.73 11.55
CA VAL A 304 9.40 -3.99 11.38
C VAL A 304 10.33 -5.07 10.85
N VAL A 305 10.11 -6.31 11.26
CA VAL A 305 10.94 -7.44 10.87
C VAL A 305 10.32 -8.13 9.64
N TYR A 306 11.16 -8.44 8.68
CA TYR A 306 10.83 -9.26 7.52
C TYR A 306 11.56 -10.60 7.59
N ASP A 307 10.85 -11.69 7.36
CA ASP A 307 11.45 -12.95 6.94
C ASP A 307 11.28 -13.12 5.41
N ASP A 308 11.62 -14.31 4.88
CA ASP A 308 11.52 -14.56 3.44
C ASP A 308 10.11 -14.43 2.87
N ARG A 309 9.08 -14.54 3.68
CA ARG A 309 7.68 -14.62 3.26
C ARG A 309 6.74 -13.65 3.94
N HIS A 310 7.10 -13.14 5.11
CA HIS A 310 6.19 -12.39 5.97
C HIS A 310 6.78 -11.07 6.44
N ILE A 311 5.88 -10.12 6.70
CA ILE A 311 6.11 -8.99 7.57
C ILE A 311 5.56 -9.30 8.95
N HIS A 312 6.33 -9.04 9.99
CA HIS A 312 5.93 -9.24 11.37
C HIS A 312 5.30 -7.97 11.95
N PRO A 313 4.35 -8.09 12.89
CA PRO A 313 3.80 -6.94 13.61
C PRO A 313 4.90 -6.10 14.25
N ALA A 314 4.70 -4.78 14.27
CA ALA A 314 5.58 -3.86 14.94
C ALA A 314 5.63 -4.09 16.44
N THR A 315 6.75 -3.72 17.07
CA THR A 315 6.84 -3.64 18.53
C THR A 315 6.39 -2.26 19.01
N PRO A 316 5.94 -2.10 20.28
CA PRO A 316 5.60 -0.80 20.85
C PRO A 316 6.76 0.21 20.88
N LEU A 317 8.00 -0.24 20.69
CA LEU A 317 9.16 0.64 20.54
C LEU A 317 9.12 1.43 19.24
N LEU A 318 8.52 0.88 18.18
CA LEU A 318 8.26 1.60 16.94
C LEU A 318 6.90 2.29 17.02
N TRP A 319 5.82 1.54 17.23
CA TRP A 319 4.47 2.06 17.11
C TRP A 319 3.44 1.10 17.75
N GLY A 320 2.40 1.65 18.38
CA GLY A 320 1.26 0.88 18.88
C GLY A 320 1.44 0.32 20.28
#